data_9ccaec3b800a16abdf1d346b5cb5e22e
#
_entry.id   9ccaec3b800a16abdf1d346b5cb5e22e
#
_cell.length_a   1.000
_cell.length_b   1.000
_cell.length_c   1.000
_cell.angle_alpha   90.00
_cell.angle_beta   90.00
_cell.angle_gamma   90.00
#
_symmetry.space_group_name_H-M   'P 1'
#
loop_
_entity.id
_entity.type
_entity.pdbx_description
1 polymer ?
#
loop_
_entity_poly.entity_id
_entity_poly.type
_entity_poly.pdbx_seq_one_letter_code
_entity_poly.pdbx_strand_id
1 'polypeptide(L)'
;MPTLHNTAHDEVSATPVSRVREVGGRFFAVSPTMAAVMDGIARRAPAAEIHALLQRAHPQLESAQLHALLSQLFQRYGVGVEQHGTGDQARFGFTPAESAGKHRGARYLQLACTLLPGKPAHFLSRHLTLLYRPAVAAGVLISALLLLLAFVRQDGARSVSLAILSQTAGLTPLQWLAATAAIFLSLLFHELGHSAAAWRFGIRVRRIGIGLYWVFPVLFSDVTDIWRLPRRRRLVVDLGGVYFQAVALLPLLAFGLLSREPGWRAAAAFVIAINVLTIVVNLNPLLRYDGYWIYSDLSGIPNLRRQSNALLRTLSTALFTRTARSRAPALVKSNPALFTYGALSLLFSGLFIAYLAASVAAAYAGLPRLLAALESALHGVSAWQLSAGMLQALLSGLWSLVPLAVMPLLILYALSELYLLLAPGGGQRKAPGFRRIEIP
;
A
#
# COMPACT_ATOMS: atom_id res chain seq x y z
N MET A 1 -45.58 7.77 11.77
CA MET A 1 -44.20 7.34 11.51
C MET A 1 -44.08 7.07 10.01
N PRO A 2 -43.49 7.94 9.20
CA PRO A 2 -43.19 7.62 7.80
C PRO A 2 -41.92 6.79 7.74
N THR A 3 -42.03 5.61 7.24
CA THR A 3 -40.96 4.71 6.87
C THR A 3 -40.11 5.37 5.78
N LEU A 4 -38.90 5.78 6.15
CA LEU A 4 -37.88 6.22 5.19
C LEU A 4 -37.50 5.03 4.31
N HIS A 5 -38.09 4.98 3.12
CA HIS A 5 -37.73 4.07 2.06
C HIS A 5 -36.26 4.31 1.67
N ASN A 6 -35.53 3.24 1.69
CA ASN A 6 -34.13 3.07 1.38
C ASN A 6 -33.88 3.33 -0.12
N THR A 7 -33.82 4.59 -0.53
CA THR A 7 -33.47 5.02 -1.91
C THR A 7 -32.01 5.47 -2.02
N ALA A 8 -31.13 5.00 -1.12
CA ALA A 8 -29.70 5.33 -1.14
C ALA A 8 -28.90 4.41 -2.10
N HIS A 9 -29.46 4.04 -3.26
CA HIS A 9 -28.75 3.22 -4.24
C HIS A 9 -28.48 3.89 -5.58
N ASP A 10 -28.96 5.10 -5.80
CA ASP A 10 -28.78 5.77 -7.08
C ASP A 10 -28.10 7.11 -6.89
N GLU A 11 -26.80 7.12 -7.04
CA GLU A 11 -25.98 8.11 -7.69
C GLU A 11 -24.51 7.90 -7.29
N VAL A 12 -23.82 7.03 -8.03
CA VAL A 12 -22.37 7.12 -8.16
C VAL A 12 -22.10 8.35 -9.05
N SER A 13 -22.54 9.51 -8.57
CA SER A 13 -22.16 10.79 -9.12
C SER A 13 -20.71 11.04 -8.75
N ALA A 14 -19.85 11.16 -9.75
CA ALA A 14 -18.44 11.54 -9.63
C ALA A 14 -18.32 13.02 -9.23
N THR A 15 -18.90 13.42 -8.08
CA THR A 15 -18.61 14.72 -7.50
C THR A 15 -17.17 14.71 -7.03
N PRO A 16 -16.33 15.63 -7.50
CA PRO A 16 -14.93 15.65 -7.11
C PRO A 16 -14.83 15.84 -5.60
N VAL A 17 -14.20 14.86 -4.92
CA VAL A 17 -13.88 14.95 -3.50
C VAL A 17 -12.96 16.14 -3.32
N SER A 18 -13.47 17.24 -2.81
CA SER A 18 -12.78 18.50 -2.86
C SER A 18 -11.88 18.76 -1.66
N ARG A 19 -12.11 18.12 -0.51
CA ARG A 19 -11.37 18.44 0.73
C ARG A 19 -11.21 17.22 1.65
N VAL A 20 -10.03 17.15 2.29
CA VAL A 20 -9.73 16.17 3.34
C VAL A 20 -9.72 16.88 4.68
N ARG A 21 -10.38 16.30 5.69
CA ARG A 21 -10.41 16.79 7.06
C ARG A 21 -9.97 15.72 8.04
N GLU A 22 -9.23 16.14 9.06
CA GLU A 22 -8.79 15.27 10.14
C GLU A 22 -9.65 15.50 11.38
N VAL A 23 -10.14 14.40 11.96
CA VAL A 23 -10.82 14.42 13.26
C VAL A 23 -10.37 13.21 14.07
N GLY A 24 -9.87 13.43 15.27
CA GLY A 24 -9.43 12.35 16.15
C GLY A 24 -8.33 11.45 15.54
N GLY A 25 -7.41 12.02 14.77
CA GLY A 25 -6.34 11.26 14.08
C GLY A 25 -6.80 10.42 12.89
N ARG A 26 -8.04 10.63 12.40
CA ARG A 26 -8.59 9.98 11.21
C ARG A 26 -8.82 11.01 10.12
N PHE A 27 -8.55 10.62 8.86
CA PHE A 27 -8.76 11.47 7.70
C PHE A 27 -10.05 11.09 6.97
N PHE A 28 -10.84 12.11 6.65
CA PHE A 28 -12.12 11.98 5.96
C PHE A 28 -12.09 12.77 4.66
N ALA A 29 -12.49 12.13 3.57
CA ALA A 29 -12.78 12.83 2.33
C ALA A 29 -14.23 13.30 2.38
N VAL A 30 -14.45 14.60 2.24
CA VAL A 30 -15.74 15.22 2.50
C VAL A 30 -16.11 16.20 1.38
N SER A 31 -17.42 16.41 1.20
CA SER A 31 -17.94 17.46 0.32
C SER A 31 -17.50 18.85 0.83
N PRO A 32 -17.52 19.90 0.00
CA PRO A 32 -17.22 21.26 0.42
C PRO A 32 -18.06 21.73 1.61
N THR A 33 -19.34 21.41 1.60
CA THR A 33 -20.28 21.76 2.68
C THR A 33 -19.91 21.05 3.98
N MET A 34 -19.66 19.73 3.92
CA MET A 34 -19.25 18.98 5.10
C MET A 34 -17.87 19.44 5.61
N ALA A 35 -16.96 19.83 4.73
CA ALA A 35 -15.68 20.41 5.14
C ALA A 35 -15.89 21.72 5.94
N ALA A 36 -16.78 22.59 5.47
CA ALA A 36 -17.11 23.82 6.18
C ALA A 36 -17.77 23.55 7.55
N VAL A 37 -18.67 22.56 7.62
CA VAL A 37 -19.28 22.10 8.87
C VAL A 37 -18.23 21.57 9.85
N MET A 38 -17.33 20.70 9.39
CA MET A 38 -16.26 20.14 10.23
C MET A 38 -15.29 21.23 10.71
N ASP A 39 -14.95 22.19 9.86
CA ASP A 39 -14.14 23.34 10.24
C ASP A 39 -14.85 24.22 11.27
N GLY A 40 -16.17 24.41 11.14
CA GLY A 40 -17.01 25.11 12.14
C GLY A 40 -16.99 24.39 13.50
N ILE A 41 -17.19 23.07 13.50
CA ILE A 41 -17.15 22.26 14.74
C ILE A 41 -15.75 22.31 15.38
N ALA A 42 -14.69 22.20 14.58
CA ALA A 42 -13.31 22.24 15.08
C ALA A 42 -12.94 23.56 15.77
N ARG A 43 -13.44 24.70 15.25
CA ARG A 43 -13.24 26.03 15.86
C ARG A 43 -14.27 26.38 16.92
N ARG A 44 -15.18 25.46 17.27
CA ARG A 44 -16.28 25.66 18.22
C ARG A 44 -17.18 26.82 17.83
N ALA A 45 -17.53 26.92 16.55
CA ALA A 45 -18.44 27.95 16.06
C ALA A 45 -19.82 27.79 16.72
N PRO A 46 -20.62 28.89 16.79
CA PRO A 46 -21.99 28.83 17.28
C PRO A 46 -22.83 27.79 16.53
N ALA A 47 -23.73 27.10 17.24
CA ALA A 47 -24.58 26.07 16.62
C ALA A 47 -25.42 26.63 15.48
N ALA A 48 -25.87 27.88 15.59
CA ALA A 48 -26.60 28.58 14.54
C ALA A 48 -25.82 28.68 13.21
N GLU A 49 -24.52 28.94 13.26
CA GLU A 49 -23.67 28.98 12.05
C GLU A 49 -23.59 27.62 11.38
N ILE A 50 -23.42 26.56 12.16
CA ILE A 50 -23.34 25.19 11.65
C ILE A 50 -24.68 24.73 11.06
N HIS A 51 -25.78 25.06 11.73
CA HIS A 51 -27.13 24.82 11.24
C HIS A 51 -27.39 25.56 9.92
N ALA A 52 -26.98 26.83 9.81
CA ALA A 52 -27.12 27.61 8.58
C ALA A 52 -26.33 27.00 7.41
N LEU A 53 -25.13 26.45 7.66
CA LEU A 53 -24.35 25.72 6.64
C LEU A 53 -25.05 24.44 6.18
N LEU A 54 -25.66 23.68 7.10
CA LEU A 54 -26.38 22.46 6.78
C LEU A 54 -27.73 22.78 6.10
N GLN A 55 -28.43 23.80 6.56
CA GLN A 55 -29.73 24.21 6.02
C GLN A 55 -29.61 24.70 4.57
N ARG A 56 -28.48 25.33 4.19
CA ARG A 56 -28.20 25.65 2.78
C ARG A 56 -28.11 24.41 1.89
N ALA A 57 -27.65 23.29 2.43
CA ALA A 57 -27.58 22.02 1.69
C ALA A 57 -28.90 21.23 1.75
N HIS A 58 -29.68 21.41 2.84
CA HIS A 58 -30.93 20.70 3.11
C HIS A 58 -32.02 21.68 3.60
N PRO A 59 -32.57 22.50 2.70
CA PRO A 59 -33.54 23.55 3.05
C PRO A 59 -34.82 23.08 3.74
N GLN A 60 -35.16 21.82 3.54
CA GLN A 60 -36.39 21.20 4.07
C GLN A 60 -36.29 20.66 5.51
N LEU A 61 -35.07 20.69 6.12
CA LEU A 61 -34.86 20.13 7.44
C LEU A 61 -34.92 21.19 8.50
N GLU A 62 -35.62 20.91 9.61
CA GLU A 62 -35.64 21.75 10.81
C GLU A 62 -34.36 21.63 11.63
N SER A 63 -34.06 22.63 12.47
CA SER A 63 -32.84 22.65 13.28
C SER A 63 -32.63 21.41 14.15
N ALA A 64 -33.73 20.89 14.76
CA ALA A 64 -33.65 19.66 15.56
C ALA A 64 -33.30 18.43 14.74
N GLN A 65 -33.80 18.32 13.51
CA GLN A 65 -33.48 17.25 12.57
C GLN A 65 -32.06 17.36 12.08
N LEU A 66 -31.53 18.57 11.87
CA LEU A 66 -30.14 18.80 11.49
C LEU A 66 -29.17 18.36 12.58
N HIS A 67 -29.50 18.60 13.88
CA HIS A 67 -28.70 18.11 14.99
C HIS A 67 -28.67 16.57 15.06
N ALA A 68 -29.83 15.93 14.92
CA ALA A 68 -29.92 14.46 14.87
C ALA A 68 -29.13 13.90 13.71
N LEU A 69 -29.22 14.52 12.51
CA LEU A 69 -28.47 14.14 11.33
C LEU A 69 -26.96 14.23 11.55
N LEU A 70 -26.47 15.33 12.13
CA LEU A 70 -25.06 15.51 12.49
C LEU A 70 -24.58 14.41 13.42
N SER A 71 -25.32 14.17 14.51
CA SER A 71 -24.95 13.16 15.50
C SER A 71 -24.92 11.77 14.89
N GLN A 72 -25.91 11.40 14.07
CA GLN A 72 -25.94 10.10 13.36
C GLN A 72 -24.81 9.96 12.35
N LEU A 73 -24.53 10.99 11.53
CA LEU A 73 -23.46 10.99 10.56
C LEU A 73 -22.11 10.77 11.22
N PHE A 74 -21.79 11.56 12.25
CA PHE A 74 -20.50 11.44 12.92
C PHE A 74 -20.38 10.16 13.75
N GLN A 75 -21.46 9.72 14.41
CA GLN A 75 -21.49 8.45 15.14
C GLN A 75 -21.29 7.25 14.20
N ARG A 76 -21.90 7.26 13.02
CA ARG A 76 -21.68 6.23 11.98
C ARG A 76 -20.21 6.13 11.56
N TYR A 77 -19.45 7.21 11.66
CA TYR A 77 -18.02 7.25 11.36
C TYR A 77 -17.13 7.08 12.59
N GLY A 78 -17.72 6.87 13.78
CA GLY A 78 -16.99 6.69 15.03
C GLY A 78 -16.33 8.00 15.50
N VAL A 79 -16.98 9.12 15.25
CA VAL A 79 -16.62 10.45 15.74
C VAL A 79 -17.81 10.92 16.57
N GLY A 80 -17.57 11.33 17.81
CA GLY A 80 -18.59 11.95 18.65
C GLY A 80 -18.66 13.45 18.36
N VAL A 81 -19.87 14.00 18.36
CA VAL A 81 -20.11 15.43 18.34
C VAL A 81 -21.01 15.74 19.54
N GLU A 82 -20.56 16.62 20.38
CA GLU A 82 -21.31 17.08 21.55
C GLU A 82 -21.69 18.54 21.41
N GLN A 83 -22.89 18.88 21.89
CA GLN A 83 -23.34 20.25 22.01
C GLN A 83 -23.03 20.73 23.42
N HIS A 84 -22.29 21.82 23.53
CA HIS A 84 -21.98 22.50 24.78
C HIS A 84 -22.81 23.79 24.86
N GLY A 85 -23.58 23.95 25.93
CA GLY A 85 -24.48 25.10 26.16
C GLY A 85 -25.85 24.92 25.51
N THR A 86 -26.75 25.85 25.82
CA THR A 86 -28.14 25.89 25.34
C THR A 86 -28.44 27.22 24.66
N GLY A 87 -29.42 27.26 23.76
CA GLY A 87 -29.84 28.45 23.04
C GLY A 87 -28.77 29.02 22.13
N ASP A 88 -28.69 30.34 21.99
CA ASP A 88 -27.78 31.07 21.11
C ASP A 88 -26.28 30.87 21.46
N GLN A 89 -25.98 30.44 22.69
CA GLN A 89 -24.61 30.13 23.12
C GLN A 89 -24.21 28.69 22.89
N ALA A 90 -25.07 27.85 22.33
CA ALA A 90 -24.77 26.47 22.01
C ALA A 90 -23.62 26.39 20.98
N ARG A 91 -22.67 25.53 21.26
CA ARG A 91 -21.51 25.26 20.37
C ARG A 91 -21.34 23.76 20.19
N PHE A 92 -20.97 23.36 18.99
CA PHE A 92 -20.60 21.97 18.74
C PHE A 92 -19.10 21.77 18.95
N GLY A 93 -18.75 20.64 19.51
CA GLY A 93 -17.35 20.20 19.63
C GLY A 93 -17.22 18.72 19.28
N PHE A 94 -16.06 18.34 18.75
CA PHE A 94 -15.76 16.94 18.62
C PHE A 94 -15.39 16.35 19.98
N THR A 95 -16.06 15.28 20.38
CA THR A 95 -15.62 14.51 21.53
C THR A 95 -14.34 13.76 21.19
N PRO A 96 -13.35 13.71 22.10
CA PRO A 96 -12.27 12.77 21.98
C PRO A 96 -12.89 11.38 21.85
N ALA A 97 -12.66 10.69 20.74
CA ALA A 97 -13.11 9.32 20.62
C ALA A 97 -12.53 8.54 21.82
N GLU A 98 -13.38 7.99 22.68
CA GLU A 98 -13.01 7.17 23.86
C GLU A 98 -12.11 5.97 23.50
N SER A 99 -11.85 5.77 22.27
CA SER A 99 -10.89 4.85 21.72
C SER A 99 -9.80 5.54 20.90
N ALA A 100 -9.20 6.60 21.43
CA ALA A 100 -7.80 6.91 21.08
C ALA A 100 -6.87 5.83 21.68
N GLY A 101 -7.40 4.61 21.82
CA GLY A 101 -6.64 3.41 22.07
C GLY A 101 -5.66 3.26 20.93
N LYS A 102 -4.39 3.46 21.24
CA LYS A 102 -3.17 3.18 20.49
C LYS A 102 -3.43 3.25 18.99
N HIS A 103 -3.01 4.31 18.34
CA HIS A 103 -3.01 4.43 16.89
C HIS A 103 -2.62 3.08 16.31
N ARG A 104 -3.61 2.27 15.95
CA ARG A 104 -3.39 1.07 15.16
C ARG A 104 -3.07 1.57 13.76
N GLY A 105 -1.85 2.12 13.63
CA GLY A 105 -1.24 2.31 12.34
C GLY A 105 -1.38 1.01 11.60
N ALA A 106 -1.87 1.11 10.39
CA ALA A 106 -1.99 0.03 9.43
C ALA A 106 -2.41 -1.32 10.06
N ARG A 107 -3.70 -1.54 10.22
CA ARG A 107 -4.27 -2.87 10.52
C ARG A 107 -3.87 -3.97 9.52
N TYR A 108 -3.07 -3.62 8.53
CA TYR A 108 -2.51 -4.53 7.53
C TYR A 108 -1.19 -5.16 7.95
N LEU A 109 -0.48 -4.53 8.92
CA LEU A 109 0.79 -5.04 9.43
C LEU A 109 0.54 -5.76 10.74
N GLN A 110 0.93 -7.02 10.76
CA GLN A 110 1.01 -7.82 11.97
C GLN A 110 2.43 -7.70 12.53
N LEU A 111 2.59 -7.78 13.85
CA LEU A 111 3.91 -7.79 14.51
C LEU A 111 4.85 -6.65 14.09
N ALA A 112 4.35 -5.41 14.04
CA ALA A 112 5.15 -4.27 13.62
C ALA A 112 6.13 -3.80 14.70
N CYS A 113 7.43 -3.78 14.38
CA CYS A 113 8.52 -3.25 15.20
C CYS A 113 9.01 -1.92 14.62
N THR A 114 9.48 -1.00 15.49
CA THR A 114 10.09 0.25 15.08
C THR A 114 11.59 0.07 14.92
N LEU A 115 12.12 0.35 13.72
CA LEU A 115 13.56 0.36 13.45
C LEU A 115 14.15 1.76 13.70
N LEU A 116 13.50 2.80 13.16
CA LEU A 116 13.90 4.20 13.34
C LEU A 116 12.72 4.97 13.94
N PRO A 117 12.80 5.38 15.20
CA PRO A 117 11.81 6.27 15.81
C PRO A 117 11.85 7.65 15.17
N GLY A 118 10.82 8.47 15.43
CA GLY A 118 10.62 9.75 14.74
C GLY A 118 11.85 10.69 14.73
N LYS A 119 12.55 10.86 15.86
CA LYS A 119 13.69 11.79 15.94
C LYS A 119 14.84 11.44 14.96
N PRO A 120 15.44 10.22 14.95
CA PRO A 120 16.45 9.86 13.96
C PRO A 120 15.91 9.81 12.53
N ALA A 121 14.67 9.38 12.32
CA ALA A 121 14.05 9.43 11.00
C ALA A 121 13.95 10.87 10.47
N HIS A 122 13.60 11.85 11.32
CA HIS A 122 13.56 13.27 10.95
C HIS A 122 14.93 13.83 10.63
N PHE A 123 15.96 13.47 11.43
CA PHE A 123 17.32 13.90 11.16
C PHE A 123 17.81 13.46 9.79
N LEU A 124 17.66 12.17 9.47
CA LEU A 124 18.02 11.63 8.15
C LEU A 124 17.20 12.27 7.04
N SER A 125 15.88 12.34 7.19
CA SER A 125 14.98 12.91 6.20
C SER A 125 15.33 14.35 5.85
N ARG A 126 15.66 15.17 6.86
CA ARG A 126 16.06 16.56 6.65
C ARG A 126 17.25 16.69 5.72
N HIS A 127 18.28 15.88 5.90
CA HIS A 127 19.49 15.94 5.08
C HIS A 127 19.25 15.35 3.69
N LEU A 128 18.50 14.27 3.62
CA LEU A 128 18.17 13.59 2.37
C LEU A 128 17.20 14.39 1.46
N THR A 129 16.52 15.42 1.97
CA THR A 129 15.72 16.32 1.13
C THR A 129 16.52 17.03 0.04
N LEU A 130 17.84 17.15 0.20
CA LEU A 130 18.72 17.73 -0.83
C LEU A 130 18.63 16.95 -2.16
N LEU A 131 18.41 15.64 -2.09
CA LEU A 131 18.24 14.78 -3.27
C LEU A 131 16.99 15.13 -4.09
N TYR A 132 16.01 15.82 -3.50
CA TYR A 132 14.81 16.29 -4.21
C TYR A 132 14.98 17.64 -4.92
N ARG A 133 16.20 18.21 -4.97
CA ARG A 133 16.46 19.37 -5.83
C ARG A 133 16.31 18.93 -7.29
N PRO A 134 15.58 19.66 -8.16
CA PRO A 134 15.25 19.19 -9.50
C PRO A 134 16.46 18.78 -10.33
N ALA A 135 17.54 19.55 -10.29
CA ALA A 135 18.78 19.22 -11.00
C ALA A 135 19.44 17.94 -10.48
N VAL A 136 19.45 17.72 -9.15
CA VAL A 136 20.00 16.51 -8.53
C VAL A 136 19.14 15.31 -8.90
N ALA A 137 17.82 15.44 -8.81
CA ALA A 137 16.90 14.36 -9.15
C ALA A 137 17.01 13.97 -10.64
N ALA A 138 17.07 14.93 -11.53
CA ALA A 138 17.30 14.66 -12.94
C ALA A 138 18.65 13.97 -13.19
N GLY A 139 19.72 14.47 -12.56
CA GLY A 139 21.05 13.86 -12.66
C GLY A 139 21.07 12.40 -12.16
N VAL A 140 20.43 12.13 -11.02
CA VAL A 140 20.30 10.76 -10.46
C VAL A 140 19.58 9.84 -11.43
N LEU A 141 18.41 10.24 -11.93
CA LEU A 141 17.60 9.39 -12.82
C LEU A 141 18.30 9.12 -14.14
N ILE A 142 18.94 10.16 -14.74
CA ILE A 142 19.71 10.01 -15.99
C ILE A 142 20.90 9.09 -15.73
N SER A 143 21.67 9.31 -14.66
CA SER A 143 22.85 8.49 -14.34
C SER A 143 22.46 7.04 -14.04
N ALA A 144 21.37 6.82 -13.28
CA ALA A 144 20.88 5.47 -13.01
C ALA A 144 20.47 4.74 -14.29
N LEU A 145 19.78 5.43 -15.20
CA LEU A 145 19.41 4.86 -16.50
C LEU A 145 20.65 4.53 -17.36
N LEU A 146 21.59 5.45 -17.48
CA LEU A 146 22.80 5.26 -18.28
C LEU A 146 23.67 4.13 -17.74
N LEU A 147 23.88 4.09 -16.42
CA LEU A 147 24.64 3.01 -15.77
C LEU A 147 23.92 1.66 -15.90
N LEU A 148 22.60 1.62 -15.76
CA LEU A 148 21.82 0.40 -15.95
C LEU A 148 21.93 -0.11 -17.39
N LEU A 149 21.81 0.78 -18.37
CA LEU A 149 22.01 0.42 -19.78
C LEU A 149 23.42 -0.09 -20.05
N ALA A 150 24.44 0.55 -19.48
CA ALA A 150 25.84 0.09 -19.58
C ALA A 150 26.01 -1.30 -18.95
N PHE A 151 25.43 -1.52 -17.77
CA PHE A 151 25.48 -2.78 -17.05
C PHE A 151 24.80 -3.91 -17.85
N VAL A 152 23.58 -3.66 -18.36
CA VAL A 152 22.84 -4.64 -19.20
C VAL A 152 23.59 -4.91 -20.50
N ARG A 153 24.24 -3.90 -21.10
CA ARG A 153 25.05 -4.08 -22.31
C ARG A 153 26.29 -4.94 -22.06
N GLN A 154 26.91 -4.80 -20.88
CA GLN A 154 28.12 -5.54 -20.53
C GLN A 154 27.83 -7.00 -20.12
N ASP A 155 26.78 -7.22 -19.30
CA ASP A 155 26.47 -8.52 -18.70
C ASP A 155 25.28 -9.24 -19.35
N GLY A 156 24.60 -8.57 -20.29
CA GLY A 156 23.40 -9.07 -20.95
C GLY A 156 22.12 -8.90 -20.08
N ALA A 157 20.96 -9.03 -20.72
CA ALA A 157 19.66 -8.85 -20.06
C ALA A 157 19.39 -9.87 -18.94
N ARG A 158 20.10 -10.99 -18.91
CA ARG A 158 19.98 -12.00 -17.85
C ARG A 158 20.41 -11.48 -16.49
N SER A 159 21.35 -10.52 -16.44
CA SER A 159 21.88 -9.94 -15.20
C SER A 159 20.85 -9.11 -14.42
N VAL A 160 19.77 -8.67 -15.04
CA VAL A 160 18.67 -7.94 -14.40
C VAL A 160 17.35 -8.73 -14.37
N SER A 161 17.39 -10.00 -14.71
CA SER A 161 16.25 -10.92 -14.69
C SER A 161 16.35 -11.93 -13.54
N LEU A 162 15.25 -12.61 -13.25
CA LEU A 162 15.23 -13.69 -12.24
C LEU A 162 16.18 -14.86 -12.58
N ALA A 163 16.65 -14.98 -13.82
CA ALA A 163 17.67 -15.96 -14.22
C ALA A 163 19.00 -15.78 -13.47
N ILE A 164 19.26 -14.58 -12.89
CA ILE A 164 20.41 -14.34 -12.02
C ILE A 164 20.43 -15.26 -10.79
N LEU A 165 19.28 -15.75 -10.34
CA LEU A 165 19.20 -16.66 -9.19
C LEU A 165 20.00 -17.94 -9.39
N SER A 166 20.13 -18.42 -10.62
CA SER A 166 20.96 -19.59 -10.94
C SER A 166 22.47 -19.33 -10.80
N GLN A 167 22.89 -18.08 -10.88
CA GLN A 167 24.30 -17.69 -10.76
C GLN A 167 24.74 -17.48 -9.30
N THR A 168 23.79 -17.43 -8.37
CA THR A 168 24.09 -17.22 -6.94
C THR A 168 24.62 -18.47 -6.25
N ALA A 169 24.52 -19.65 -6.85
CA ALA A 169 24.97 -20.90 -6.27
C ALA A 169 26.48 -20.94 -5.96
N GLY A 170 27.29 -20.15 -6.69
CA GLY A 170 28.74 -20.05 -6.50
C GLY A 170 29.21 -18.94 -5.54
N LEU A 171 28.30 -18.19 -4.90
CA LEU A 171 28.66 -17.11 -3.99
C LEU A 171 29.21 -17.65 -2.68
N THR A 172 30.30 -17.04 -2.20
CA THR A 172 30.83 -17.31 -0.86
C THR A 172 29.88 -16.78 0.24
N PRO A 173 29.99 -17.28 1.48
CA PRO A 173 29.18 -16.79 2.59
C PRO A 173 29.30 -15.27 2.81
N LEU A 174 30.50 -14.70 2.61
CA LEU A 174 30.74 -13.25 2.72
C LEU A 174 29.99 -12.49 1.61
N GLN A 175 30.00 -12.97 0.38
CA GLN A 175 29.27 -12.35 -0.74
C GLN A 175 27.76 -12.42 -0.52
N TRP A 176 27.24 -13.54 0.01
CA TRP A 176 25.86 -13.69 0.40
C TRP A 176 25.46 -12.70 1.50
N LEU A 177 26.26 -12.58 2.55
CA LEU A 177 26.04 -11.63 3.64
C LEU A 177 26.02 -10.20 3.12
N ALA A 178 27.01 -9.82 2.30
CA ALA A 178 27.09 -8.49 1.70
C ALA A 178 25.89 -8.20 0.78
N ALA A 179 25.49 -9.15 -0.06
CA ALA A 179 24.33 -8.99 -0.93
C ALA A 179 23.02 -8.82 -0.13
N THR A 180 22.82 -9.64 0.90
CA THR A 180 21.64 -9.56 1.77
C THR A 180 21.60 -8.20 2.52
N ALA A 181 22.74 -7.76 3.05
CA ALA A 181 22.87 -6.46 3.71
C ALA A 181 22.57 -5.31 2.75
N ALA A 182 23.08 -5.38 1.50
CA ALA A 182 22.85 -4.37 0.48
C ALA A 182 21.35 -4.29 0.08
N ILE A 183 20.67 -5.43 -0.06
CA ILE A 183 19.23 -5.48 -0.32
C ILE A 183 18.47 -4.83 0.85
N PHE A 184 18.76 -5.23 2.09
CA PHE A 184 18.10 -4.66 3.27
C PHE A 184 18.30 -3.14 3.37
N LEU A 185 19.53 -2.67 3.17
CA LEU A 185 19.87 -1.23 3.19
C LEU A 185 19.13 -0.48 2.06
N SER A 186 19.03 -1.07 0.87
CA SER A 186 18.28 -0.48 -0.24
C SER A 186 16.78 -0.35 0.06
N LEU A 187 16.18 -1.36 0.69
CA LEU A 187 14.78 -1.31 1.12
C LEU A 187 14.58 -0.29 2.25
N LEU A 188 15.51 -0.18 3.20
CA LEU A 188 15.45 0.84 4.24
C LEU A 188 15.60 2.25 3.64
N PHE A 189 16.46 2.38 2.62
CA PHE A 189 16.66 3.63 1.91
C PHE A 189 15.42 4.02 1.10
N HIS A 190 14.68 3.06 0.55
CA HIS A 190 13.35 3.26 -0.04
C HIS A 190 12.39 3.94 0.95
N GLU A 191 12.27 3.42 2.17
CA GLU A 191 11.41 4.00 3.22
C GLU A 191 11.86 5.42 3.63
N LEU A 192 13.16 5.65 3.64
CA LEU A 192 13.72 6.99 3.87
C LEU A 192 13.36 7.95 2.72
N GLY A 193 13.17 7.44 1.51
CA GLY A 193 12.70 8.23 0.37
C GLY A 193 11.33 8.84 0.61
N HIS A 194 10.34 8.04 1.01
CA HIS A 194 9.02 8.54 1.41
C HIS A 194 9.12 9.57 2.54
N SER A 195 9.94 9.26 3.53
CA SER A 195 10.16 10.12 4.70
C SER A 195 10.78 11.47 4.32
N ALA A 196 11.80 11.49 3.46
CA ALA A 196 12.47 12.70 2.99
C ALA A 196 11.53 13.55 2.09
N ALA A 197 10.74 12.91 1.22
CA ALA A 197 9.74 13.60 0.42
C ALA A 197 8.65 14.24 1.29
N ALA A 198 8.15 13.51 2.30
CA ALA A 198 7.18 14.04 3.25
C ALA A 198 7.74 15.23 4.03
N TRP A 199 8.99 15.13 4.50
CA TRP A 199 9.69 16.22 5.20
C TRP A 199 9.80 17.48 4.35
N ARG A 200 10.09 17.36 3.05
CA ARG A 200 10.12 18.48 2.12
C ARG A 200 8.82 19.30 2.11
N PHE A 201 7.69 18.67 2.38
CA PHE A 201 6.38 19.30 2.43
C PHE A 201 5.90 19.60 3.86
N GLY A 202 6.77 19.57 4.84
CA GLY A 202 6.47 19.89 6.24
C GLY A 202 5.77 18.77 7.02
N ILE A 203 5.67 17.56 6.46
CA ILE A 203 5.09 16.41 7.14
C ILE A 203 6.19 15.62 7.86
N ARG A 204 5.98 15.40 9.17
CA ARG A 204 6.90 14.62 10.00
C ARG A 204 6.47 13.17 10.01
N VAL A 205 7.38 12.29 9.66
CA VAL A 205 7.19 10.83 9.73
C VAL A 205 7.19 10.39 11.19
N ARG A 206 6.25 9.55 11.58
CA ARG A 206 6.13 9.10 12.97
C ARG A 206 7.20 8.08 13.31
N ARG A 207 7.45 7.13 12.41
CA ARG A 207 8.46 6.05 12.54
C ARG A 207 8.70 5.37 11.21
N ILE A 208 9.84 4.74 11.08
CA ILE A 208 10.13 3.72 10.07
C ILE A 208 10.29 2.40 10.81
N GLY A 209 9.72 1.33 10.29
CA GLY A 209 9.70 0.04 10.97
C GLY A 209 9.72 -1.14 10.02
N ILE A 210 9.75 -2.33 10.62
CA ILE A 210 9.55 -3.60 9.97
C ILE A 210 8.29 -4.24 10.54
N GLY A 211 7.53 -4.89 9.70
CA GLY A 211 6.32 -5.61 10.11
C GLY A 211 6.04 -6.78 9.18
N LEU A 212 5.07 -7.59 9.53
CA LEU A 212 4.59 -8.65 8.66
C LEU A 212 3.37 -8.14 7.90
N TYR A 213 3.49 -8.08 6.58
CA TYR A 213 2.36 -7.97 5.68
C TYR A 213 1.98 -9.39 5.26
N TRP A 214 0.96 -9.94 5.91
CA TRP A 214 0.66 -11.37 5.86
C TRP A 214 1.79 -12.19 6.50
N VAL A 215 2.51 -12.95 5.68
CA VAL A 215 3.68 -13.76 6.07
C VAL A 215 4.99 -13.13 5.60
N PHE A 216 4.94 -12.05 4.82
CA PHE A 216 6.13 -11.41 4.28
C PHE A 216 6.62 -10.30 5.20
N PRO A 217 7.91 -10.30 5.58
CA PRO A 217 8.51 -9.17 6.24
C PRO A 217 8.56 -7.98 5.25
N VAL A 218 8.04 -6.84 5.69
CA VAL A 218 8.05 -5.59 4.91
C VAL A 218 8.57 -4.46 5.77
N LEU A 219 9.35 -3.58 5.18
CA LEU A 219 9.66 -2.28 5.77
C LEU A 219 8.47 -1.34 5.51
N PHE A 220 8.29 -0.38 6.37
CA PHE A 220 7.25 0.64 6.21
C PHE A 220 7.65 1.96 6.84
N SER A 221 7.21 3.04 6.25
CA SER A 221 7.25 4.39 6.83
C SER A 221 5.84 4.88 7.17
N ASP A 222 5.65 5.36 8.42
CA ASP A 222 4.36 5.92 8.84
C ASP A 222 4.26 7.38 8.40
N VAL A 223 3.89 7.55 7.14
CA VAL A 223 3.65 8.84 6.49
C VAL A 223 2.15 9.22 6.45
N THR A 224 1.34 8.69 7.37
CA THR A 224 -0.12 8.86 7.37
C THR A 224 -0.56 10.32 7.23
N ASP A 225 0.20 11.27 7.76
CA ASP A 225 -0.13 12.70 7.73
C ASP A 225 -0.04 13.35 6.33
N ILE A 226 0.47 12.65 5.31
CA ILE A 226 0.51 13.16 3.90
C ILE A 226 -0.88 13.39 3.33
N TRP A 227 -1.93 12.81 3.89
CA TRP A 227 -3.31 13.06 3.48
C TRP A 227 -3.74 14.52 3.62
N ARG A 228 -3.01 15.34 4.41
CA ARG A 228 -3.17 16.79 4.48
C ARG A 228 -2.67 17.52 3.24
N LEU A 229 -1.79 16.86 2.46
CA LEU A 229 -1.19 17.44 1.27
C LEU A 229 -2.14 17.38 0.06
N PRO A 230 -2.03 18.34 -0.87
CA PRO A 230 -2.70 18.21 -2.17
C PRO A 230 -2.12 17.03 -2.97
N ARG A 231 -2.93 16.45 -3.86
CA ARG A 231 -2.60 15.23 -4.63
C ARG A 231 -1.21 15.27 -5.28
N ARG A 232 -0.85 16.38 -5.94
CA ARG A 232 0.47 16.52 -6.60
C ARG A 232 1.64 16.34 -5.65
N ARG A 233 1.52 16.81 -4.39
CA ARG A 233 2.57 16.64 -3.38
C ARG A 233 2.58 15.22 -2.82
N ARG A 234 1.42 14.58 -2.68
CA ARG A 234 1.35 13.17 -2.27
C ARG A 234 2.01 12.27 -3.29
N LEU A 235 1.77 12.48 -4.61
CA LEU A 235 2.45 11.75 -5.67
C LEU A 235 3.98 11.80 -5.55
N VAL A 236 4.54 12.95 -5.16
CA VAL A 236 6.00 13.04 -4.94
C VAL A 236 6.42 12.20 -3.74
N VAL A 237 5.59 12.12 -2.69
CA VAL A 237 5.88 11.28 -1.52
C VAL A 237 5.76 9.80 -1.91
N ASP A 238 4.72 9.41 -2.63
CA ASP A 238 4.49 8.02 -3.05
C ASP A 238 5.60 7.53 -4.00
N LEU A 239 6.11 8.40 -4.89
CA LEU A 239 7.27 8.11 -5.75
C LEU A 239 8.60 8.14 -5.01
N GLY A 240 8.63 8.64 -3.78
CA GLY A 240 9.84 8.87 -3.00
C GLY A 240 10.66 7.62 -2.78
N GLY A 241 10.02 6.50 -2.46
CA GLY A 241 10.68 5.22 -2.27
C GLY A 241 11.38 4.72 -3.52
N VAL A 242 10.66 4.69 -4.65
CA VAL A 242 11.18 4.26 -5.95
C VAL A 242 12.34 5.16 -6.41
N TYR A 243 12.23 6.47 -6.18
CA TYR A 243 13.31 7.41 -6.48
C TYR A 243 14.57 7.12 -5.65
N PHE A 244 14.42 6.81 -4.37
CA PHE A 244 15.56 6.47 -3.51
C PHE A 244 16.16 5.10 -3.86
N GLN A 245 15.38 4.16 -4.35
CA GLN A 245 15.94 2.93 -4.93
C GLN A 245 16.78 3.23 -6.18
N ALA A 246 16.37 4.19 -7.03
CA ALA A 246 17.19 4.64 -8.15
C ALA A 246 18.51 5.30 -7.67
N VAL A 247 18.49 6.06 -6.56
CA VAL A 247 19.72 6.57 -5.93
C VAL A 247 20.60 5.43 -5.44
N ALA A 248 20.04 4.43 -4.76
CA ALA A 248 20.77 3.26 -4.25
C ALA A 248 21.37 2.41 -5.37
N LEU A 249 20.75 2.39 -6.55
CA LEU A 249 21.28 1.67 -7.71
C LEU A 249 22.59 2.28 -8.22
N LEU A 250 22.85 3.56 -8.06
CA LEU A 250 24.07 4.20 -8.58
C LEU A 250 25.35 3.52 -8.10
N PRO A 251 25.63 3.42 -6.78
CA PRO A 251 26.82 2.76 -6.30
C PRO A 251 26.83 1.26 -6.61
N LEU A 252 25.68 0.59 -6.63
CA LEU A 252 25.58 -0.84 -6.95
C LEU A 252 25.94 -1.11 -8.42
N LEU A 253 25.44 -0.29 -9.34
CA LEU A 253 25.77 -0.38 -10.76
C LEU A 253 27.24 -0.06 -11.03
N ALA A 254 27.76 1.00 -10.40
CA ALA A 254 29.18 1.34 -10.50
C ALA A 254 30.06 0.19 -10.00
N PHE A 255 29.72 -0.38 -8.83
CA PHE A 255 30.45 -1.54 -8.29
C PHE A 255 30.37 -2.76 -9.21
N GLY A 256 29.19 -3.09 -9.75
CA GLY A 256 29.01 -4.20 -10.69
C GLY A 256 29.82 -4.03 -11.98
N LEU A 257 29.86 -2.80 -12.55
CA LEU A 257 30.63 -2.48 -13.75
C LEU A 257 32.15 -2.54 -13.53
N LEU A 258 32.61 -2.12 -12.37
CA LEU A 258 34.04 -2.00 -12.04
C LEU A 258 34.62 -3.29 -11.42
N SER A 259 33.77 -4.17 -10.89
CA SER A 259 34.21 -5.40 -10.24
C SER A 259 34.82 -6.38 -11.25
N ARG A 260 36.06 -6.80 -11.00
CA ARG A 260 36.80 -7.76 -11.84
C ARG A 260 36.62 -9.19 -11.36
N GLU A 261 36.33 -9.37 -10.08
CA GLU A 261 36.17 -10.68 -9.46
C GLU A 261 34.76 -11.22 -9.76
N PRO A 262 34.64 -12.43 -10.36
CA PRO A 262 33.35 -12.95 -10.86
C PRO A 262 32.28 -13.10 -9.78
N GLY A 263 32.65 -13.54 -8.56
CA GLY A 263 31.71 -13.73 -7.45
C GLY A 263 31.11 -12.42 -6.95
N TRP A 264 31.93 -11.36 -6.79
CA TRP A 264 31.45 -10.03 -6.42
C TRP A 264 30.57 -9.40 -7.51
N ARG A 265 30.91 -9.65 -8.77
CA ARG A 265 30.11 -9.18 -9.89
C ARG A 265 28.74 -9.89 -9.92
N ALA A 266 28.72 -11.20 -9.69
CA ALA A 266 27.49 -11.97 -9.57
C ALA A 266 26.64 -11.51 -8.37
N ALA A 267 27.25 -11.24 -7.22
CA ALA A 267 26.57 -10.69 -6.05
C ALA A 267 25.96 -9.31 -6.35
N ALA A 268 26.70 -8.41 -7.00
CA ALA A 268 26.20 -7.11 -7.41
C ALA A 268 25.03 -7.24 -8.40
N ALA A 269 25.16 -8.09 -9.40
CA ALA A 269 24.09 -8.37 -10.38
C ALA A 269 22.82 -8.88 -9.70
N PHE A 270 22.95 -9.77 -8.72
CA PHE A 270 21.82 -10.26 -7.92
C PHE A 270 21.13 -9.12 -7.16
N VAL A 271 21.89 -8.26 -6.47
CA VAL A 271 21.33 -7.11 -5.72
C VAL A 271 20.65 -6.12 -6.67
N ILE A 272 21.27 -5.82 -7.83
CA ILE A 272 20.69 -4.95 -8.86
C ILE A 272 19.39 -5.54 -9.38
N ALA A 273 19.35 -6.82 -9.71
CA ALA A 273 18.14 -7.51 -10.21
C ALA A 273 17.00 -7.45 -9.18
N ILE A 274 17.29 -7.69 -7.89
CA ILE A 274 16.30 -7.58 -6.82
C ILE A 274 15.80 -6.13 -6.66
N ASN A 275 16.68 -5.13 -6.77
CA ASN A 275 16.27 -3.72 -6.73
C ASN A 275 15.36 -3.34 -7.91
N VAL A 276 15.72 -3.75 -9.13
CA VAL A 276 14.88 -3.51 -10.32
C VAL A 276 13.53 -4.20 -10.17
N LEU A 277 13.52 -5.45 -9.71
CA LEU A 277 12.29 -6.20 -9.47
C LEU A 277 11.40 -5.49 -8.42
N THR A 278 11.98 -5.05 -7.31
CA THR A 278 11.23 -4.34 -6.25
C THR A 278 10.68 -3.00 -6.74
N ILE A 279 11.39 -2.26 -7.59
CA ILE A 279 10.89 -1.05 -8.25
C ILE A 279 9.65 -1.39 -9.10
N VAL A 280 9.72 -2.43 -9.94
CA VAL A 280 8.60 -2.86 -10.80
C VAL A 280 7.41 -3.30 -9.96
N VAL A 281 7.64 -4.07 -8.89
CA VAL A 281 6.59 -4.52 -7.96
C VAL A 281 5.95 -3.34 -7.23
N ASN A 282 6.76 -2.39 -6.74
CA ASN A 282 6.27 -1.19 -6.05
C ASN A 282 5.46 -0.27 -6.98
N LEU A 283 5.84 -0.17 -8.26
CA LEU A 283 5.09 0.63 -9.25
C LEU A 283 3.81 -0.06 -9.76
N ASN A 284 3.60 -1.34 -9.44
CA ASN A 284 2.41 -2.07 -9.89
C ASN A 284 1.15 -1.55 -9.18
N PRO A 285 0.18 -0.95 -9.89
CA PRO A 285 -1.02 -0.38 -9.29
C PRO A 285 -2.00 -1.45 -8.77
N LEU A 286 -1.87 -2.71 -9.19
CA LEU A 286 -2.77 -3.80 -8.83
C LEU A 286 -2.43 -4.40 -7.46
N LEU A 287 -1.21 -4.21 -6.99
CA LEU A 287 -0.77 -4.52 -5.63
C LEU A 287 -0.91 -3.28 -4.73
N ARG A 288 -1.11 -3.48 -3.43
CA ARG A 288 -1.23 -2.35 -2.48
C ARG A 288 0.13 -1.84 -2.00
N TYR A 289 1.01 -1.58 -2.98
CA TYR A 289 2.28 -0.90 -2.80
C TYR A 289 2.17 0.55 -3.29
N ASP A 290 3.26 1.22 -3.52
CA ASP A 290 3.28 2.64 -3.91
C ASP A 290 2.50 2.92 -5.18
N GLY A 291 2.60 2.04 -6.19
CA GLY A 291 1.86 2.13 -7.46
C GLY A 291 0.35 2.22 -7.29
N TYR A 292 -0.20 1.56 -6.29
CA TYR A 292 -1.61 1.68 -5.95
C TYR A 292 -1.98 3.10 -5.49
N TRP A 293 -1.16 3.69 -4.63
CA TRP A 293 -1.38 5.04 -4.10
C TRP A 293 -1.15 6.08 -5.18
N ILE A 294 -0.09 5.92 -5.99
CA ILE A 294 0.18 6.75 -7.17
C ILE A 294 -1.03 6.77 -8.11
N TYR A 295 -1.55 5.60 -8.48
CA TYR A 295 -2.71 5.51 -9.37
C TYR A 295 -3.99 6.08 -8.74
N SER A 296 -4.22 5.84 -7.45
CA SER A 296 -5.33 6.41 -6.69
C SER A 296 -5.30 7.94 -6.68
N ASP A 297 -4.11 8.53 -6.49
CA ASP A 297 -3.94 9.98 -6.49
C ASP A 297 -4.00 10.59 -7.90
N LEU A 298 -3.46 9.92 -8.92
CA LEU A 298 -3.58 10.33 -10.32
C LEU A 298 -5.03 10.33 -10.78
N SER A 299 -5.75 9.25 -10.55
CA SER A 299 -7.16 9.12 -10.92
C SER A 299 -8.09 9.97 -10.05
N GLY A 300 -7.60 10.40 -8.88
CA GLY A 300 -8.39 11.14 -7.91
C GLY A 300 -9.45 10.31 -7.19
N ILE A 301 -9.37 9.01 -7.26
CA ILE A 301 -10.35 8.10 -6.69
C ILE A 301 -9.78 7.53 -5.38
N PRO A 302 -10.23 8.00 -4.21
CA PRO A 302 -9.82 7.45 -2.92
C PRO A 302 -10.42 6.05 -2.75
N ASN A 303 -9.72 5.17 -2.01
CA ASN A 303 -10.16 3.78 -1.79
C ASN A 303 -10.48 3.03 -3.10
N LEU A 304 -9.67 3.26 -4.13
CA LEU A 304 -9.84 2.78 -5.49
C LEU A 304 -10.29 1.30 -5.56
N ARG A 305 -9.60 0.40 -4.85
CA ARG A 305 -9.93 -1.04 -4.84
C ARG A 305 -11.34 -1.32 -4.30
N ARG A 306 -11.76 -0.58 -3.24
CA ARG A 306 -13.09 -0.75 -2.67
C ARG A 306 -14.19 -0.28 -3.63
N GLN A 307 -13.99 0.88 -4.26
CA GLN A 307 -14.95 1.42 -5.22
C GLN A 307 -15.04 0.55 -6.47
N SER A 308 -13.88 0.12 -6.97
CA SER A 308 -13.83 -0.80 -8.12
C SER A 308 -14.48 -2.15 -7.79
N ASN A 309 -14.25 -2.73 -6.62
CA ASN A 309 -14.89 -3.96 -6.19
C ASN A 309 -16.43 -3.77 -6.05
N ALA A 310 -16.88 -2.61 -5.57
CA ALA A 310 -18.32 -2.30 -5.50
C ALA A 310 -18.95 -2.23 -6.92
N LEU A 311 -18.27 -1.57 -7.86
CA LEU A 311 -18.70 -1.51 -9.25
C LEU A 311 -18.77 -2.91 -9.88
N LEU A 312 -17.73 -3.73 -9.70
CA LEU A 312 -17.69 -5.10 -10.24
C LEU A 312 -18.80 -5.99 -9.65
N ARG A 313 -19.11 -5.85 -8.36
CA ARG A 313 -20.25 -6.55 -7.74
C ARG A 313 -21.58 -6.12 -8.35
N THR A 314 -21.77 -4.82 -8.56
CA THR A 314 -22.97 -4.32 -9.23
C THR A 314 -23.06 -4.87 -10.67
N LEU A 315 -21.95 -4.95 -11.38
CA LEU A 315 -21.91 -5.54 -12.71
C LEU A 315 -22.13 -7.06 -12.70
N SER A 316 -21.61 -7.79 -11.69
CA SER A 316 -21.87 -9.22 -11.57
C SER A 316 -23.34 -9.53 -11.32
N THR A 317 -24.06 -8.70 -10.56
CA THR A 317 -25.53 -8.86 -10.40
C THR A 317 -26.28 -8.65 -11.71
N ALA A 318 -25.72 -7.89 -12.66
CA ALA A 318 -26.30 -7.71 -13.99
C ALA A 318 -26.32 -8.99 -14.84
N LEU A 319 -25.50 -9.98 -14.50
CA LEU A 319 -25.55 -11.29 -15.14
C LEU A 319 -26.84 -12.05 -14.79
N PHE A 320 -27.39 -11.80 -13.60
CA PHE A 320 -28.54 -12.54 -13.05
C PHE A 320 -29.86 -11.77 -13.08
N THR A 321 -29.83 -10.44 -13.24
CA THR A 321 -31.04 -9.60 -13.22
C THR A 321 -31.16 -8.73 -14.47
N ARG A 322 -32.36 -8.72 -15.10
CA ARG A 322 -32.63 -7.93 -16.32
C ARG A 322 -32.46 -6.41 -16.09
N THR A 323 -32.97 -5.91 -14.97
CA THR A 323 -32.87 -4.48 -14.59
C THR A 323 -31.46 -4.01 -14.38
N ALA A 324 -30.59 -4.83 -13.79
CA ALA A 324 -29.16 -4.49 -13.64
C ALA A 324 -28.42 -4.59 -14.98
N ARG A 325 -28.83 -5.55 -15.87
CA ARG A 325 -28.22 -5.72 -17.20
C ARG A 325 -28.43 -4.49 -18.09
N SER A 326 -29.59 -3.86 -18.06
CA SER A 326 -29.84 -2.64 -18.85
C SER A 326 -29.05 -1.43 -18.38
N ARG A 327 -28.68 -1.35 -17.10
CA ARG A 327 -27.89 -0.25 -16.50
C ARG A 327 -26.38 -0.47 -16.60
N ALA A 328 -25.92 -1.68 -16.81
CA ALA A 328 -24.50 -2.03 -16.80
C ALA A 328 -23.64 -1.23 -17.80
N PRO A 329 -24.05 -1.03 -19.08
CA PRO A 329 -23.25 -0.24 -20.03
C PRO A 329 -23.08 1.21 -19.60
N ALA A 330 -24.12 1.84 -19.04
CA ALA A 330 -24.08 3.20 -18.55
C ALA A 330 -23.13 3.34 -17.35
N LEU A 331 -23.15 2.37 -16.42
CA LEU A 331 -22.25 2.33 -15.27
C LEU A 331 -20.78 2.20 -15.67
N VAL A 332 -20.47 1.35 -16.66
CA VAL A 332 -19.10 1.22 -17.19
C VAL A 332 -18.65 2.52 -17.86
N LYS A 333 -19.53 3.11 -18.70
CA LYS A 333 -19.22 4.35 -19.41
C LYS A 333 -19.03 5.54 -18.48
N SER A 334 -19.74 5.61 -17.36
CA SER A 334 -19.61 6.68 -16.37
C SER A 334 -18.39 6.52 -15.46
N ASN A 335 -17.83 5.31 -15.32
CA ASN A 335 -16.72 5.02 -14.43
C ASN A 335 -15.61 4.18 -15.11
N PRO A 336 -15.03 4.63 -16.23
CA PRO A 336 -14.12 3.80 -17.03
C PRO A 336 -12.83 3.45 -16.26
N ALA A 337 -12.28 4.37 -15.49
CA ALA A 337 -11.07 4.14 -14.69
C ALA A 337 -11.28 3.07 -13.60
N LEU A 338 -12.44 3.10 -12.91
CA LEU A 338 -12.79 2.09 -11.91
C LEU A 338 -13.01 0.71 -12.55
N PHE A 339 -13.69 0.67 -13.68
CA PHE A 339 -13.94 -0.57 -14.41
C PHE A 339 -12.62 -1.17 -14.91
N THR A 340 -11.80 -0.39 -15.60
CA THR A 340 -10.50 -0.84 -16.12
C THR A 340 -9.60 -1.35 -14.99
N TYR A 341 -9.48 -0.59 -13.90
CA TYR A 341 -8.73 -1.03 -12.74
C TYR A 341 -9.26 -2.35 -12.17
N GLY A 342 -10.59 -2.48 -12.03
CA GLY A 342 -11.21 -3.68 -11.50
C GLY A 342 -11.03 -4.89 -12.38
N ALA A 343 -11.24 -4.75 -13.69
CA ALA A 343 -11.05 -5.82 -14.68
C ALA A 343 -9.58 -6.30 -14.70
N LEU A 344 -8.62 -5.38 -14.74
CA LEU A 344 -7.20 -5.70 -14.66
C LEU A 344 -6.83 -6.35 -13.33
N SER A 345 -7.40 -5.89 -12.22
CA SER A 345 -7.17 -6.47 -10.89
C SER A 345 -7.70 -7.91 -10.79
N LEU A 346 -8.85 -8.19 -11.39
CA LEU A 346 -9.40 -9.56 -11.48
C LEU A 346 -8.51 -10.46 -12.33
N LEU A 347 -8.13 -9.99 -13.51
CA LEU A 347 -7.25 -10.73 -14.42
C LEU A 347 -5.92 -11.04 -13.74
N PHE A 348 -5.29 -10.02 -13.13
CA PHE A 348 -4.04 -10.17 -12.39
C PHE A 348 -4.20 -11.18 -11.24
N SER A 349 -5.27 -11.08 -10.45
CA SER A 349 -5.52 -12.01 -9.35
C SER A 349 -5.70 -13.45 -9.85
N GLY A 350 -6.42 -13.64 -10.95
CA GLY A 350 -6.60 -14.96 -11.58
C GLY A 350 -5.27 -15.56 -12.08
N LEU A 351 -4.47 -14.77 -12.81
CA LEU A 351 -3.15 -15.18 -13.29
C LEU A 351 -2.19 -15.45 -12.13
N PHE A 352 -2.24 -14.63 -11.08
CA PHE A 352 -1.40 -14.82 -9.89
C PHE A 352 -1.78 -16.09 -9.14
N ILE A 353 -3.07 -16.39 -8.97
CA ILE A 353 -3.55 -17.65 -8.36
C ILE A 353 -3.09 -18.85 -9.21
N ALA A 354 -3.23 -18.77 -10.54
CA ALA A 354 -2.78 -19.83 -11.44
C ALA A 354 -1.25 -20.06 -11.34
N TYR A 355 -0.48 -18.99 -11.29
CA TYR A 355 0.97 -19.05 -11.08
C TYR A 355 1.34 -19.69 -9.74
N LEU A 356 0.65 -19.29 -8.64
CA LEU A 356 0.86 -19.86 -7.32
C LEU A 356 0.52 -21.35 -7.30
N ALA A 357 -0.60 -21.75 -7.92
CA ALA A 357 -1.00 -23.15 -8.01
C ALA A 357 0.01 -23.99 -8.78
N ALA A 358 0.50 -23.49 -9.92
CA ALA A 358 1.56 -24.13 -10.68
C ALA A 358 2.88 -24.23 -9.89
N SER A 359 3.24 -23.19 -9.13
CA SER A 359 4.43 -23.18 -8.27
C SER A 359 4.32 -24.19 -7.14
N VAL A 360 3.15 -24.35 -6.52
CA VAL A 360 2.88 -25.38 -5.50
C VAL A 360 3.00 -26.76 -6.12
N ALA A 361 2.39 -27.01 -7.27
CA ALA A 361 2.48 -28.30 -7.96
C ALA A 361 3.93 -28.65 -8.30
N ALA A 362 4.71 -27.70 -8.81
CA ALA A 362 6.14 -27.88 -9.10
C ALA A 362 6.97 -28.19 -7.83
N ALA A 363 6.68 -27.48 -6.71
CA ALA A 363 7.35 -27.70 -5.44
C ALA A 363 7.05 -29.11 -4.87
N TYR A 364 5.79 -29.55 -4.95
CA TYR A 364 5.42 -30.93 -4.54
C TYR A 364 6.08 -31.99 -5.43
N ALA A 365 6.16 -31.78 -6.73
CA ALA A 365 6.87 -32.69 -7.64
C ALA A 365 8.38 -32.77 -7.32
N GLY A 366 8.98 -31.71 -6.79
CA GLY A 366 10.38 -31.66 -6.36
C GLY A 366 10.64 -32.25 -4.96
N LEU A 367 9.59 -32.47 -4.16
CA LEU A 367 9.71 -32.89 -2.76
C LEU A 367 10.52 -34.17 -2.54
N PRO A 368 10.39 -35.26 -3.34
CA PRO A 368 11.20 -36.47 -3.16
C PRO A 368 12.70 -36.21 -3.29
N ARG A 369 13.10 -35.36 -4.27
CA ARG A 369 14.50 -34.97 -4.47
C ARG A 369 15.04 -34.16 -3.30
N LEU A 370 14.21 -33.27 -2.76
CA LEU A 370 14.55 -32.46 -1.60
C LEU A 370 14.73 -33.32 -0.35
N LEU A 371 13.83 -34.27 -0.10
CA LEU A 371 13.92 -35.19 1.04
C LEU A 371 15.18 -36.05 0.96
N ALA A 372 15.51 -36.59 -0.23
CA ALA A 372 16.73 -37.35 -0.44
C ALA A 372 18.01 -36.51 -0.20
N ALA A 373 17.99 -35.24 -0.64
CA ALA A 373 19.10 -34.30 -0.37
C ALA A 373 19.25 -33.96 1.12
N LEU A 374 18.15 -33.76 1.84
CA LEU A 374 18.16 -33.53 3.28
C LEU A 374 18.62 -34.77 4.05
N GLU A 375 18.17 -35.96 3.66
CA GLU A 375 18.58 -37.22 4.27
C GLU A 375 20.09 -37.43 4.09
N SER A 376 20.62 -37.23 2.90
CA SER A 376 22.06 -37.33 2.65
C SER A 376 22.88 -36.31 3.45
N ALA A 377 22.37 -35.07 3.59
CA ALA A 377 22.98 -34.05 4.41
C ALA A 377 22.98 -34.39 5.91
N LEU A 378 21.88 -34.96 6.43
CA LEU A 378 21.76 -35.39 7.83
C LEU A 378 22.71 -36.55 8.15
N HIS A 379 22.87 -37.52 7.24
CA HIS A 379 23.85 -38.61 7.41
C HIS A 379 25.28 -38.07 7.49
N GLY A 380 25.63 -37.06 6.70
CA GLY A 380 26.93 -36.42 6.79
C GLY A 380 27.15 -35.66 8.11
N VAL A 381 26.07 -35.04 8.69
CA VAL A 381 26.14 -34.39 10.02
C VAL A 381 26.39 -35.43 11.12
N SER A 382 25.72 -36.60 11.06
CA SER A 382 25.89 -37.69 12.03
C SER A 382 27.30 -38.25 12.04
N ALA A 383 28.04 -38.11 10.91
CA ALA A 383 29.43 -38.54 10.77
C ALA A 383 30.44 -37.44 11.19
N TRP A 384 29.99 -36.33 11.82
CA TRP A 384 30.85 -35.19 12.23
C TRP A 384 31.66 -34.53 11.08
N GLN A 385 31.19 -34.73 9.82
CA GLN A 385 31.82 -34.15 8.65
C GLN A 385 31.06 -32.90 8.18
N LEU A 386 31.07 -31.86 9.02
CA LEU A 386 30.46 -30.56 8.66
C LEU A 386 31.29 -29.87 7.58
N SER A 387 30.95 -30.09 6.33
CA SER A 387 31.50 -29.31 5.22
C SER A 387 30.63 -28.08 4.90
N ALA A 388 31.26 -27.03 4.37
CA ALA A 388 30.52 -25.83 3.91
C ALA A 388 29.45 -26.16 2.87
N GLY A 389 29.69 -27.17 2.03
CA GLY A 389 28.72 -27.66 1.04
C GLY A 389 27.49 -28.29 1.66
N MET A 390 27.63 -28.93 2.80
CA MET A 390 26.54 -29.57 3.54
C MET A 390 25.64 -28.55 4.22
N LEU A 391 26.22 -27.52 4.83
CA LEU A 391 25.47 -26.39 5.39
C LEU A 391 24.69 -25.67 4.28
N GLN A 392 25.31 -25.48 3.11
CA GLN A 392 24.63 -24.89 1.96
C GLN A 392 23.49 -25.77 1.45
N ALA A 393 23.65 -27.10 1.40
CA ALA A 393 22.60 -28.04 1.02
C ALA A 393 21.42 -28.01 1.99
N LEU A 394 21.68 -27.96 3.31
CA LEU A 394 20.65 -27.83 4.34
C LEU A 394 19.90 -26.49 4.21
N LEU A 395 20.61 -25.39 4.07
CA LEU A 395 19.99 -24.07 3.94
C LEU A 395 19.17 -23.96 2.65
N SER A 396 19.68 -24.46 1.52
CA SER A 396 18.94 -24.48 0.26
C SER A 396 17.73 -25.40 0.33
N GLY A 397 17.84 -26.54 1.02
CA GLY A 397 16.74 -27.47 1.27
C GLY A 397 15.64 -26.81 2.13
N LEU A 398 15.99 -26.20 3.24
CA LEU A 398 15.05 -25.44 4.08
C LEU A 398 14.38 -24.30 3.31
N TRP A 399 15.15 -23.56 2.50
CA TRP A 399 14.62 -22.51 1.66
C TRP A 399 13.62 -23.02 0.63
N SER A 400 13.84 -24.22 0.08
CA SER A 400 12.92 -24.86 -0.86
C SER A 400 11.60 -25.30 -0.22
N LEU A 401 11.53 -25.45 1.11
CA LEU A 401 10.29 -25.72 1.84
C LEU A 401 9.42 -24.47 2.05
N VAL A 402 10.01 -23.28 1.98
CA VAL A 402 9.27 -22.01 2.16
C VAL A 402 8.10 -21.86 1.19
N PRO A 403 8.24 -22.13 -0.14
CA PRO A 403 7.11 -22.10 -1.06
C PRO A 403 6.00 -23.08 -0.68
N LEU A 404 6.32 -24.27 -0.20
CA LEU A 404 5.33 -25.28 0.20
C LEU A 404 4.47 -24.80 1.39
N ALA A 405 5.04 -24.05 2.32
CA ALA A 405 4.33 -23.50 3.46
C ALA A 405 3.58 -22.19 3.13
N VAL A 406 4.21 -21.30 2.38
CA VAL A 406 3.72 -19.93 2.16
C VAL A 406 2.73 -19.85 1.01
N MET A 407 2.97 -20.58 -0.09
CA MET A 407 2.14 -20.48 -1.30
C MET A 407 0.69 -20.94 -1.08
N PRO A 408 0.36 -22.03 -0.36
CA PRO A 408 -1.02 -22.39 -0.05
C PRO A 408 -1.75 -21.30 0.74
N LEU A 409 -1.08 -20.66 1.69
CA LEU A 409 -1.64 -19.54 2.45
C LEU A 409 -1.95 -18.33 1.55
N LEU A 410 -1.08 -18.04 0.58
CA LEU A 410 -1.31 -16.98 -0.40
C LEU A 410 -2.48 -17.31 -1.34
N ILE A 411 -2.61 -18.58 -1.76
CA ILE A 411 -3.74 -19.04 -2.57
C ILE A 411 -5.05 -18.87 -1.78
N LEU A 412 -5.10 -19.34 -0.54
CA LEU A 412 -6.27 -19.20 0.33
C LEU A 412 -6.66 -17.73 0.51
N TYR A 413 -5.67 -16.86 0.65
CA TYR A 413 -5.95 -15.44 0.72
C TYR A 413 -6.50 -14.89 -0.60
N ALA A 414 -5.83 -15.15 -1.69
CA ALA A 414 -6.26 -14.65 -2.99
C ALA A 414 -7.69 -15.15 -3.31
N LEU A 415 -7.99 -16.40 -2.97
CA LEU A 415 -9.34 -16.96 -3.08
C LEU A 415 -10.33 -16.26 -2.15
N SER A 416 -9.94 -15.94 -0.90
CA SER A 416 -10.81 -15.22 0.04
C SER A 416 -11.12 -13.80 -0.44
N GLU A 417 -10.16 -13.09 -1.03
CA GLU A 417 -10.38 -11.77 -1.64
C GLU A 417 -11.29 -11.87 -2.86
N LEU A 418 -11.09 -12.89 -3.70
CA LEU A 418 -11.93 -13.15 -4.86
C LEU A 418 -13.37 -13.52 -4.45
N TYR A 419 -13.51 -14.37 -3.44
CA TYR A 419 -14.82 -14.70 -2.86
C TYR A 419 -15.54 -13.46 -2.33
N LEU A 420 -14.84 -12.63 -1.53
CA LEU A 420 -15.39 -11.38 -1.01
C LEU A 420 -15.74 -10.39 -2.12
N LEU A 421 -15.13 -10.50 -3.28
CA LEU A 421 -15.42 -9.68 -4.45
C LEU A 421 -16.68 -10.19 -5.19
N LEU A 422 -16.89 -11.49 -5.27
CA LEU A 422 -17.98 -12.10 -6.04
C LEU A 422 -19.21 -12.42 -5.21
N ALA A 423 -19.09 -12.60 -3.88
CA ALA A 423 -20.20 -13.03 -3.02
C ALA A 423 -21.31 -11.97 -2.97
N PRO A 424 -22.56 -12.32 -3.33
CA PRO A 424 -23.71 -11.45 -3.14
C PRO A 424 -23.93 -11.25 -1.64
N GLY A 425 -23.92 -10.02 -1.18
CA GLY A 425 -24.18 -9.68 0.22
C GLY A 425 -22.99 -9.76 1.17
N GLY A 426 -21.78 -10.00 0.67
CA GLY A 426 -20.53 -10.01 1.45
C GLY A 426 -20.34 -8.71 2.21
N GLY A 427 -20.75 -8.74 3.48
CA GLY A 427 -21.00 -7.63 4.36
C GLY A 427 -19.87 -6.61 4.44
N GLN A 428 -20.27 -5.42 4.76
CA GLN A 428 -19.47 -4.30 5.16
C GLN A 428 -18.48 -4.68 6.28
N ARG A 429 -17.42 -5.45 5.98
CA ARG A 429 -16.27 -5.49 6.87
C ARG A 429 -15.68 -4.09 6.86
N LYS A 430 -15.81 -3.39 7.99
CA LYS A 430 -15.23 -2.08 8.27
C LYS A 430 -13.74 -2.11 7.92
N ALA A 431 -13.41 -1.70 6.68
CA ALA A 431 -12.01 -1.46 6.35
C ALA A 431 -11.53 -0.26 7.19
N PRO A 432 -10.44 -0.38 7.91
CA PRO A 432 -9.81 0.76 8.54
C PRO A 432 -9.13 1.56 7.44
N GLY A 433 -9.48 2.78 7.31
CA GLY A 433 -8.91 3.68 6.30
C GLY A 433 -9.98 4.64 5.85
N PHE A 434 -9.58 5.59 5.15
CA PHE A 434 -10.31 6.69 4.58
C PHE A 434 -11.82 6.42 4.37
N ARG A 435 -12.68 7.16 5.04
CA ARG A 435 -14.13 7.12 4.86
C ARG A 435 -14.59 8.41 4.19
N ARG A 436 -15.38 8.28 3.14
CA ARG A 436 -16.07 9.40 2.52
C ARG A 436 -17.33 9.71 3.34
N ILE A 437 -17.46 10.92 3.84
CA ILE A 437 -18.69 11.43 4.41
C ILE A 437 -19.42 12.19 3.30
N GLU A 438 -20.48 11.61 2.83
CA GLU A 438 -21.44 12.28 1.94
C GLU A 438 -22.70 12.58 2.77
N ILE A 439 -23.15 13.79 2.67
CA ILE A 439 -24.50 14.15 3.07
C ILE A 439 -25.38 13.74 1.89
N PRO A 440 -26.47 12.99 2.11
CA PRO A 440 -27.40 12.60 1.05
C PRO A 440 -27.96 13.81 0.33
#